data_5d8cc5f979478307b1e0ee594c8ded1a
#
_entry.id   5d8cc5f979478307b1e0ee594c8ded1a
#
_cell.length_a   1.000
_cell.length_b   1.000
_cell.length_c   1.000
_cell.angle_alpha   90.00
_cell.angle_beta   90.00
_cell.angle_gamma   90.00
#
_symmetry.space_group_name_H-M   'P 1'
#
loop_
_entity.id
_entity.type
_entity.pdbx_description
1 polymer ?
#
loop_
_entity_poly.entity_id
_entity_poly.type
_entity_poly.pdbx_seq_one_letter_code
_entity_poly.pdbx_strand_id
1 'polypeptide(L)'
;MDKLTPSQAKVLQLIRSHTQAHGMPPTRAEIAKSLGFASPNGAQKHVLALVRKGAIEVTPNAARGIRPKESGLPLVGRVAAGTPILALENIMGHYPVEPALFSPKAHFLLKVEGTSMRDAGILDGDWIAVHRTRQVESSQIVVARLNDEVTVKRLKKRGSRIQLLPENKSFKPIEVDPHIHEFEIEGLVVGVIRTGKQI
;
A
#
# COMPACT_ATOMS: atom_id res chain seq x y z
N MET A 1 -5.27 -8.81 -15.54
CA MET A 1 -4.15 -9.81 -15.53
C MET A 1 -4.62 -11.09 -16.19
N ASP A 2 -3.84 -11.63 -17.12
CA ASP A 2 -4.13 -12.94 -17.70
C ASP A 2 -4.15 -14.03 -16.63
N LYS A 3 -5.17 -14.91 -16.69
CA LYS A 3 -5.36 -15.98 -15.72
C LYS A 3 -4.12 -16.89 -15.64
N LEU A 4 -3.56 -17.08 -14.44
CA LEU A 4 -2.42 -17.97 -14.23
C LEU A 4 -2.89 -19.44 -14.33
N THR A 5 -2.05 -20.30 -14.93
CA THR A 5 -2.27 -21.75 -14.83
C THR A 5 -1.94 -22.23 -13.40
N PRO A 6 -2.47 -23.41 -12.98
CA PRO A 6 -2.16 -23.95 -11.63
C PRO A 6 -0.66 -24.06 -11.35
N SER A 7 0.14 -24.48 -12.33
CA SER A 7 1.60 -24.56 -12.19
C SER A 7 2.26 -23.19 -12.06
N GLN A 8 1.78 -22.19 -12.82
CA GLN A 8 2.27 -20.81 -12.70
C GLN A 8 1.93 -20.22 -11.33
N ALA A 9 0.72 -20.46 -10.83
CA ALA A 9 0.32 -20.03 -9.50
C ALA A 9 1.19 -20.64 -8.41
N LYS A 10 1.52 -21.95 -8.48
CA LYS A 10 2.43 -22.62 -7.54
C LYS A 10 3.83 -22.00 -7.57
N VAL A 11 4.38 -21.73 -8.76
CA VAL A 11 5.69 -21.07 -8.89
C VAL A 11 5.68 -19.67 -8.28
N LEU A 12 4.64 -18.86 -8.55
CA LEU A 12 4.50 -17.52 -7.99
C LEU A 12 4.38 -17.55 -6.46
N GLN A 13 3.58 -18.49 -5.93
CA GLN A 13 3.41 -18.66 -4.50
C GLN A 13 4.74 -19.05 -3.81
N LEU A 14 5.51 -19.97 -4.41
CA LEU A 14 6.83 -20.32 -3.90
C LEU A 14 7.78 -19.12 -3.88
N ILE A 15 7.82 -18.32 -4.96
CA ILE A 15 8.66 -17.11 -5.02
C ILE A 15 8.30 -16.16 -3.89
N ARG A 16 7.01 -15.92 -3.64
CA ARG A 16 6.53 -15.03 -2.57
C ARG A 16 6.90 -15.56 -1.19
N SER A 17 6.55 -16.81 -0.88
CA SER A 17 6.81 -17.42 0.43
C SER A 17 8.30 -17.51 0.74
N HIS A 18 9.12 -17.86 -0.26
CA HIS A 18 10.58 -17.90 -0.10
C HIS A 18 11.16 -16.51 0.18
N THR A 19 10.72 -15.50 -0.56
CA THR A 19 11.16 -14.11 -0.36
C THR A 19 10.77 -13.60 1.03
N GLN A 20 9.56 -13.92 1.49
CA GLN A 20 9.09 -13.53 2.82
C GLN A 20 9.87 -14.22 3.94
N ALA A 21 10.19 -15.52 3.78
CA ALA A 21 10.87 -16.30 4.80
C ALA A 21 12.39 -16.01 4.89
N HIS A 22 13.04 -15.67 3.77
CA HIS A 22 14.49 -15.57 3.69
C HIS A 22 15.01 -14.16 3.36
N GLY A 23 14.12 -13.18 3.16
CA GLY A 23 14.49 -11.82 2.76
C GLY A 23 15.03 -11.69 1.33
N MET A 24 15.10 -12.79 0.57
CA MET A 24 15.62 -12.83 -0.79
C MET A 24 14.84 -13.81 -1.67
N PRO A 25 14.69 -13.52 -2.98
CA PRO A 25 13.98 -14.40 -3.90
C PRO A 25 14.75 -15.71 -4.16
N PRO A 26 14.03 -16.81 -4.51
CA PRO A 26 14.66 -18.07 -4.85
C PRO A 26 15.37 -17.99 -6.22
N THR A 27 16.40 -18.79 -6.39
CA THR A 27 17.01 -19.06 -7.69
C THR A 27 16.14 -20.02 -8.51
N ARG A 28 16.39 -20.10 -9.82
CA ARG A 28 15.69 -21.06 -10.70
C ARG A 28 15.93 -22.52 -10.28
N ALA A 29 17.13 -22.82 -9.76
CA ALA A 29 17.47 -24.13 -9.24
C ALA A 29 16.67 -24.48 -7.95
N GLU A 30 16.54 -23.53 -7.04
CA GLU A 30 15.71 -23.69 -5.83
C GLU A 30 14.24 -23.87 -6.17
N ILE A 31 13.70 -23.12 -7.15
CA ILE A 31 12.34 -23.30 -7.66
C ILE A 31 12.16 -24.71 -8.23
N ALA A 32 13.10 -25.16 -9.06
CA ALA A 32 13.04 -26.49 -9.67
C ALA A 32 13.06 -27.59 -8.61
N LYS A 33 13.96 -27.49 -7.64
CA LYS A 33 14.07 -28.44 -6.52
C LYS A 33 12.79 -28.50 -5.68
N SER A 34 12.25 -27.33 -5.30
CA SER A 34 11.07 -27.26 -4.41
C SER A 34 9.78 -27.74 -5.07
N LEU A 35 9.66 -27.61 -6.39
CA LEU A 35 8.44 -27.99 -7.14
C LEU A 35 8.59 -29.30 -7.94
N GLY A 36 9.73 -30.01 -7.78
CA GLY A 36 9.96 -31.30 -8.42
C GLY A 36 10.17 -31.22 -9.94
N PHE A 37 10.64 -30.09 -10.47
CA PHE A 37 11.00 -30.01 -11.89
C PHE A 37 12.30 -30.76 -12.17
N ALA A 38 12.37 -31.49 -13.26
CA ALA A 38 13.54 -32.29 -13.65
C ALA A 38 14.82 -31.44 -13.85
N SER A 39 14.68 -30.13 -14.10
CA SER A 39 15.82 -29.22 -14.30
C SER A 39 15.44 -27.77 -14.06
N PRO A 40 16.44 -26.87 -13.84
CA PRO A 40 16.21 -25.43 -13.78
C PRO A 40 15.53 -24.84 -15.04
N ASN A 41 15.69 -25.48 -16.20
CA ASN A 41 15.02 -25.07 -17.44
C ASN A 41 13.50 -25.29 -17.38
N GLY A 42 13.04 -26.29 -16.62
CA GLY A 42 11.59 -26.49 -16.34
C GLY A 42 11.02 -25.28 -15.58
N ALA A 43 11.71 -24.83 -14.55
CA ALA A 43 11.33 -23.62 -13.81
C ALA A 43 11.39 -22.36 -14.70
N GLN A 44 12.40 -22.24 -15.56
CA GLN A 44 12.60 -21.09 -16.46
C GLN A 44 11.37 -20.83 -17.36
N LYS A 45 10.74 -21.86 -17.91
CA LYS A 45 9.53 -21.71 -18.75
C LYS A 45 8.39 -21.03 -17.96
N HIS A 46 8.18 -21.42 -16.70
CA HIS A 46 7.15 -20.82 -15.85
C HIS A 46 7.54 -19.40 -15.44
N VAL A 47 8.81 -19.15 -15.13
CA VAL A 47 9.32 -17.80 -14.81
C VAL A 47 9.09 -16.86 -16.00
N LEU A 48 9.45 -17.25 -17.23
CA LEU A 48 9.21 -16.44 -18.43
C LEU A 48 7.71 -16.20 -18.69
N ALA A 49 6.87 -17.20 -18.45
CA ALA A 49 5.44 -17.04 -18.58
C ALA A 49 4.85 -16.06 -17.53
N LEU A 50 5.36 -16.10 -16.31
CA LEU A 50 4.98 -15.15 -15.26
C LEU A 50 5.44 -13.73 -15.57
N VAL A 51 6.62 -13.55 -16.16
CA VAL A 51 7.10 -12.25 -16.65
C VAL A 51 6.17 -11.70 -17.73
N ARG A 52 5.85 -12.51 -18.75
CA ARG A 52 4.92 -12.10 -19.83
C ARG A 52 3.54 -11.70 -19.31
N LYS A 53 3.07 -12.37 -18.26
CA LYS A 53 1.79 -12.06 -17.60
C LYS A 53 1.90 -10.92 -16.58
N GLY A 54 3.07 -10.31 -16.42
CA GLY A 54 3.29 -9.20 -15.49
C GLY A 54 3.17 -9.58 -14.01
N ALA A 55 3.31 -10.88 -13.67
CA ALA A 55 3.21 -11.36 -12.29
C ALA A 55 4.53 -11.28 -11.52
N ILE A 56 5.66 -11.28 -12.23
CA ILE A 56 7.01 -11.12 -11.68
C ILE A 56 7.86 -10.25 -12.61
N GLU A 57 8.93 -9.70 -12.06
CA GLU A 57 10.02 -9.05 -12.79
C GLU A 57 11.30 -9.84 -12.60
N VAL A 58 12.17 -9.81 -13.60
CA VAL A 58 13.46 -10.48 -13.56
C VAL A 58 14.57 -9.50 -13.91
N THR A 59 15.49 -9.30 -12.98
CA THR A 59 16.71 -8.52 -13.24
C THR A 59 17.67 -9.38 -14.08
N PRO A 60 18.08 -8.93 -15.27
CA PRO A 60 19.04 -9.64 -16.10
C PRO A 60 20.34 -9.92 -15.32
N ASN A 61 20.94 -11.08 -15.57
CA ASN A 61 22.24 -11.49 -15.01
C ASN A 61 22.35 -11.57 -13.48
N ALA A 62 21.24 -11.47 -12.76
CA ALA A 62 21.20 -11.67 -11.33
C ALA A 62 20.73 -13.08 -10.97
N ALA A 63 21.52 -13.82 -10.19
CA ALA A 63 21.18 -15.18 -9.75
C ALA A 63 19.85 -15.21 -8.95
N ARG A 64 19.57 -14.17 -8.16
CA ARG A 64 18.36 -13.94 -7.36
C ARG A 64 17.55 -12.74 -7.86
N GLY A 65 17.52 -12.55 -9.17
CA GLY A 65 16.86 -11.40 -9.81
C GLY A 65 15.35 -11.54 -9.99
N ILE A 66 14.73 -12.64 -9.53
CA ILE A 66 13.28 -12.87 -9.67
C ILE A 66 12.57 -12.13 -8.55
N ARG A 67 11.74 -11.13 -8.89
CA ARG A 67 10.94 -10.39 -7.92
C ARG A 67 9.46 -10.55 -8.25
N PRO A 68 8.61 -10.93 -7.28
CA PRO A 68 7.17 -10.87 -7.51
C PRO A 68 6.80 -9.42 -7.83
N LYS A 69 6.03 -9.23 -8.91
CA LYS A 69 5.36 -7.96 -9.08
C LYS A 69 4.21 -7.96 -8.10
N GLU A 70 4.31 -7.12 -7.10
CA GLU A 70 3.30 -7.04 -6.07
C GLU A 70 2.00 -6.59 -6.71
N SER A 71 1.00 -7.47 -6.71
CA SER A 71 -0.31 -7.16 -7.27
C SER A 71 -1.20 -6.58 -6.19
N GLY A 72 -1.81 -5.44 -6.50
CA GLY A 72 -2.72 -4.74 -5.59
C GLY A 72 -2.09 -3.51 -4.94
N LEU A 73 -2.76 -2.99 -3.94
CA LEU A 73 -2.32 -1.79 -3.23
C LEU A 73 -1.43 -2.15 -2.02
N PRO A 74 -0.30 -1.44 -1.80
CA PRO A 74 0.45 -1.57 -0.56
C PRO A 74 -0.40 -1.06 0.61
N LEU A 75 -0.45 -1.80 1.70
CA LEU A 75 -1.03 -1.37 2.96
C LEU A 75 0.06 -0.77 3.83
N VAL A 76 -0.06 0.50 4.11
CA VAL A 76 0.78 1.25 5.04
C VAL A 76 0.19 1.11 6.43
N GLY A 77 1.03 0.76 7.39
CA GLY A 77 0.70 0.74 8.81
C GLY A 77 1.11 2.05 9.49
N ARG A 78 1.80 1.91 10.62
CA ARG A 78 2.36 3.07 11.32
C ARG A 78 3.53 3.64 10.52
N VAL A 79 3.51 4.94 10.30
CA VAL A 79 4.57 5.67 9.59
C VAL A 79 5.60 6.15 10.60
N ALA A 80 6.86 5.76 10.42
CA ALA A 80 7.94 6.24 11.26
C ALA A 80 8.24 7.73 11.00
N ALA A 81 8.65 8.45 12.05
CA ALA A 81 9.01 9.85 11.96
C ALA A 81 10.10 10.09 10.90
N GLY A 82 9.96 11.15 10.11
CA GLY A 82 10.95 11.52 9.07
C GLY A 82 11.00 10.59 7.85
N THR A 83 10.22 9.50 7.79
CA THR A 83 10.24 8.59 6.63
C THR A 83 9.12 8.88 5.63
N PRO A 84 9.35 8.67 4.32
CA PRO A 84 8.28 8.74 3.32
C PRO A 84 7.18 7.73 3.63
N ILE A 85 5.91 8.08 3.37
CA ILE A 85 4.76 7.22 3.71
C ILE A 85 4.85 5.84 3.06
N LEU A 86 5.39 5.74 1.85
CA LEU A 86 5.60 4.49 1.11
C LEU A 86 7.00 3.89 1.29
N ALA A 87 7.72 4.24 2.36
CA ALA A 87 8.95 3.56 2.70
C ALA A 87 8.67 2.08 3.01
N LEU A 88 9.60 1.18 2.66
CA LEU A 88 9.40 -0.27 2.80
C LEU A 88 9.10 -0.69 4.24
N GLU A 89 9.72 -0.03 5.22
CA GLU A 89 9.49 -0.28 6.65
C GLU A 89 8.07 0.05 7.13
N ASN A 90 7.35 0.92 6.40
CA ASN A 90 5.97 1.30 6.71
C ASN A 90 4.95 0.37 6.05
N ILE A 91 5.37 -0.46 5.06
CA ILE A 91 4.48 -1.33 4.30
C ILE A 91 4.30 -2.66 5.03
N MET A 92 3.07 -2.94 5.46
CA MET A 92 2.68 -4.20 6.10
C MET A 92 2.51 -5.35 5.11
N GLY A 93 2.30 -5.06 3.83
CA GLY A 93 2.07 -6.03 2.77
C GLY A 93 1.32 -5.43 1.59
N HIS A 94 1.10 -6.25 0.54
CA HIS A 94 0.30 -5.86 -0.62
C HIS A 94 -0.99 -6.68 -0.65
N TYR A 95 -2.11 -6.00 -0.89
CA TYR A 95 -3.43 -6.61 -0.87
C TYR A 95 -4.07 -6.53 -2.25
N PRO A 96 -4.77 -7.58 -2.70
CA PRO A 96 -5.33 -7.69 -4.06
C PRO A 96 -6.55 -6.79 -4.26
N VAL A 97 -6.39 -5.51 -3.96
CA VAL A 97 -7.39 -4.47 -4.20
C VAL A 97 -7.04 -3.78 -5.51
N GLU A 98 -7.99 -3.76 -6.45
CA GLU A 98 -7.78 -3.13 -7.74
C GLU A 98 -7.81 -1.61 -7.60
N PRO A 99 -6.72 -0.89 -7.95
CA PRO A 99 -6.67 0.57 -7.82
C PRO A 99 -7.79 1.32 -8.53
N ALA A 100 -8.28 0.77 -9.65
CA ALA A 100 -9.33 1.36 -10.48
C ALA A 100 -10.75 1.26 -9.88
N LEU A 101 -10.93 0.53 -8.75
CA LEU A 101 -12.18 0.56 -7.99
C LEU A 101 -12.47 1.95 -7.41
N PHE A 102 -11.47 2.80 -7.30
CA PHE A 102 -11.57 4.13 -6.70
C PHE A 102 -11.42 5.22 -7.77
N SER A 103 -12.14 6.33 -7.60
CA SER A 103 -12.04 7.50 -8.48
C SER A 103 -11.74 8.75 -7.64
N PRO A 104 -10.57 9.37 -7.86
CA PRO A 104 -9.44 8.93 -8.67
C PRO A 104 -8.83 7.62 -8.13
N LYS A 105 -8.07 6.89 -9.00
CA LYS A 105 -7.47 5.59 -8.63
C LYS A 105 -6.61 5.71 -7.38
N ALA A 106 -6.73 4.73 -6.48
CA ALA A 106 -5.90 4.66 -5.30
C ALA A 106 -4.45 4.26 -5.63
N HIS A 107 -3.50 4.71 -4.82
CA HIS A 107 -2.08 4.35 -4.93
C HIS A 107 -1.60 3.49 -3.76
N PHE A 108 -2.25 3.62 -2.60
CA PHE A 108 -1.96 2.81 -1.42
C PHE A 108 -3.18 2.73 -0.50
N LEU A 109 -3.13 1.81 0.43
CA LEU A 109 -4.04 1.69 1.57
C LEU A 109 -3.30 2.20 2.82
N LEU A 110 -4.01 2.88 3.72
CA LEU A 110 -3.50 3.27 5.02
C LEU A 110 -4.39 2.69 6.09
N LYS A 111 -3.79 1.98 7.06
CA LYS A 111 -4.52 1.49 8.24
C LYS A 111 -4.84 2.64 9.17
N VAL A 112 -6.11 2.78 9.53
CA VAL A 112 -6.60 3.82 10.44
C VAL A 112 -6.34 3.38 11.87
N GLU A 113 -5.76 4.28 12.65
CA GLU A 113 -5.64 4.15 14.12
C GLU A 113 -6.40 5.28 14.79
N GLY A 114 -7.27 4.92 15.74
CA GLY A 114 -8.07 5.87 16.52
C GLY A 114 -9.44 6.21 15.92
N THR A 115 -10.16 7.09 16.60
CA THR A 115 -11.58 7.35 16.35
C THR A 115 -11.89 8.78 15.90
N SER A 116 -10.87 9.56 15.53
CA SER A 116 -11.06 10.99 15.20
C SER A 116 -11.92 11.25 13.95
N MET A 117 -12.16 10.23 13.10
CA MET A 117 -12.94 10.32 11.87
C MET A 117 -14.21 9.46 11.88
N ARG A 118 -14.64 9.01 13.09
CA ARG A 118 -15.76 8.10 13.30
C ARG A 118 -17.08 8.59 12.68
N ASP A 119 -17.39 9.86 12.83
CA ASP A 119 -18.65 10.44 12.38
C ASP A 119 -18.70 10.64 10.86
N ALA A 120 -17.53 10.49 10.17
CA ALA A 120 -17.42 10.36 8.72
C ALA A 120 -17.46 8.90 8.25
N GLY A 121 -17.74 7.94 9.14
CA GLY A 121 -17.81 6.51 8.82
C GLY A 121 -16.46 5.81 8.71
N ILE A 122 -15.35 6.46 9.09
CA ILE A 122 -14.02 5.88 9.15
C ILE A 122 -13.72 5.47 10.59
N LEU A 123 -13.61 4.16 10.82
CA LEU A 123 -13.45 3.59 12.16
C LEU A 123 -12.01 3.13 12.40
N ASP A 124 -11.69 2.92 13.66
CA ASP A 124 -10.43 2.29 14.07
C ASP A 124 -10.26 0.91 13.43
N GLY A 125 -9.09 0.64 12.86
CA GLY A 125 -8.79 -0.60 12.15
C GLY A 125 -9.22 -0.65 10.68
N ASP A 126 -10.02 0.29 10.19
CA ASP A 126 -10.34 0.39 8.75
C ASP A 126 -9.08 0.62 7.90
N TRP A 127 -9.16 0.27 6.63
CA TRP A 127 -8.18 0.66 5.63
C TRP A 127 -8.78 1.73 4.74
N ILE A 128 -8.15 2.89 4.66
CA ILE A 128 -8.54 3.93 3.70
C ILE A 128 -7.73 3.79 2.43
N ALA A 129 -8.41 3.85 1.29
CA ALA A 129 -7.77 3.93 -0.02
C ALA A 129 -7.37 5.38 -0.31
N VAL A 130 -6.11 5.59 -0.68
CA VAL A 130 -5.53 6.93 -0.82
C VAL A 130 -5.00 7.15 -2.23
N HIS A 131 -5.47 8.20 -2.86
CA HIS A 131 -4.89 8.75 -4.08
C HIS A 131 -3.78 9.73 -3.71
N ARG A 132 -2.54 9.39 -4.07
CA ARG A 132 -1.38 10.25 -3.77
C ARG A 132 -1.44 11.52 -4.60
N THR A 133 -1.65 12.64 -3.94
CA THR A 133 -1.69 13.98 -4.55
C THR A 133 -1.46 15.04 -3.48
N ARG A 134 -0.87 16.16 -3.88
CA ARG A 134 -0.80 17.38 -3.06
C ARG A 134 -1.93 18.35 -3.38
N GLN A 135 -2.61 18.14 -4.50
CA GLN A 135 -3.72 18.98 -4.95
C GLN A 135 -5.02 18.46 -4.34
N VAL A 136 -5.52 19.18 -3.34
CA VAL A 136 -6.74 18.84 -2.62
C VAL A 136 -7.55 20.10 -2.36
N GLU A 137 -8.87 19.93 -2.27
CA GLU A 137 -9.83 21.01 -2.05
C GLU A 137 -10.30 21.05 -0.60
N SER A 138 -10.84 22.20 -0.20
CA SER A 138 -11.50 22.34 1.11
C SER A 138 -12.67 21.35 1.21
N SER A 139 -12.92 20.84 2.40
CA SER A 139 -13.93 19.83 2.74
C SER A 139 -13.60 18.37 2.33
N GLN A 140 -12.50 18.12 1.62
CA GLN A 140 -12.05 16.76 1.35
C GLN A 140 -11.40 16.11 2.57
N ILE A 141 -11.51 14.78 2.69
CA ILE A 141 -10.78 14.01 3.69
C ILE A 141 -9.40 13.66 3.12
N VAL A 142 -8.37 14.01 3.86
CA VAL A 142 -6.99 13.90 3.43
C VAL A 142 -6.16 13.10 4.42
N VAL A 143 -5.11 12.47 3.91
CA VAL A 143 -3.97 12.03 4.70
C VAL A 143 -2.97 13.17 4.69
N ALA A 144 -2.67 13.70 5.85
CA ALA A 144 -1.74 14.81 6.03
C ALA A 144 -0.62 14.42 6.99
N ARG A 145 0.56 14.92 6.71
CA ARG A 145 1.69 14.92 7.64
C ARG A 145 1.76 16.28 8.30
N LEU A 146 1.83 16.27 9.61
CA LEU A 146 2.07 17.45 10.42
C LEU A 146 3.28 17.16 11.31
N ASN A 147 4.38 17.82 11.05
CA ASN A 147 5.69 17.46 11.56
C ASN A 147 6.00 15.99 11.24
N ASP A 148 6.26 15.16 12.23
CA ASP A 148 6.56 13.74 12.05
C ASP A 148 5.33 12.83 12.09
N GLU A 149 4.13 13.36 12.33
CA GLU A 149 2.93 12.56 12.50
C GLU A 149 2.05 12.56 11.26
N VAL A 150 1.60 11.37 10.85
CA VAL A 150 0.60 11.19 9.80
C VAL A 150 -0.79 11.10 10.41
N THR A 151 -1.73 11.88 9.90
CA THR A 151 -3.09 11.93 10.39
C THR A 151 -4.12 11.97 9.25
N VAL A 152 -5.33 11.50 9.54
CA VAL A 152 -6.48 11.56 8.63
C VAL A 152 -7.48 12.56 9.20
N LYS A 153 -7.80 13.59 8.42
CA LYS A 153 -8.70 14.68 8.84
C LYS A 153 -9.46 15.26 7.63
N ARG A 154 -10.52 15.98 7.90
CA ARG A 154 -11.15 16.82 6.89
C ARG A 154 -10.37 18.12 6.76
N LEU A 155 -9.95 18.44 5.56
CA LEU A 155 -9.24 19.67 5.26
C LEU A 155 -10.22 20.85 5.21
N LYS A 156 -9.88 21.94 5.86
CA LYS A 156 -10.54 23.23 5.70
C LYS A 156 -9.51 24.29 5.36
N LYS A 157 -9.67 24.91 4.19
CA LYS A 157 -8.82 26.02 3.74
C LYS A 157 -9.65 27.30 3.70
N ARG A 158 -9.09 28.38 4.24
CA ARG A 158 -9.69 29.73 4.20
C ARG A 158 -8.59 30.76 3.98
N GLY A 159 -8.34 31.14 2.72
CA GLY A 159 -7.16 31.93 2.36
C GLY A 159 -5.87 31.17 2.73
N SER A 160 -5.01 31.80 3.49
CA SER A 160 -3.75 31.20 4.00
C SER A 160 -3.94 30.27 5.21
N ARG A 161 -5.12 30.27 5.84
CA ARG A 161 -5.37 29.45 7.03
C ARG A 161 -5.76 28.02 6.63
N ILE A 162 -5.11 27.05 7.25
CA ILE A 162 -5.36 25.62 7.08
C ILE A 162 -5.77 25.05 8.42
N GLN A 163 -6.88 24.32 8.44
CA GLN A 163 -7.36 23.56 9.59
C GLN A 163 -7.55 22.10 9.20
N LEU A 164 -7.15 21.20 10.07
CA LEU A 164 -7.44 19.77 9.97
C LEU A 164 -8.55 19.43 10.95
N LEU A 165 -9.75 19.22 10.43
CA LEU A 165 -10.94 18.99 11.23
C LEU A 165 -11.14 17.50 11.52
N PRO A 166 -11.32 17.09 12.77
CA PRO A 166 -11.80 15.76 13.10
C PRO A 166 -13.29 15.64 12.76
N GLU A 167 -13.72 14.44 12.45
CA GLU A 167 -15.12 14.03 12.35
C GLU A 167 -15.50 13.23 13.61
N ASN A 168 -15.27 13.84 14.77
CA ASN A 168 -15.67 13.34 16.09
C ASN A 168 -15.59 14.50 17.09
N LYS A 169 -16.69 14.79 17.75
CA LYS A 169 -16.83 15.93 18.70
C LYS A 169 -15.89 15.84 19.92
N SER A 170 -15.36 14.65 20.22
CA SER A 170 -14.40 14.46 21.32
C SER A 170 -12.98 14.97 20.98
N PHE A 171 -12.73 15.36 19.72
CA PHE A 171 -11.43 15.85 19.27
C PHE A 171 -11.52 17.31 18.87
N LYS A 172 -10.43 18.05 19.05
CA LYS A 172 -10.34 19.46 18.65
C LYS A 172 -9.76 19.58 17.24
N PRO A 173 -10.16 20.60 16.46
CA PRO A 173 -9.49 20.96 15.23
C PRO A 173 -8.00 21.25 15.47
N ILE A 174 -7.17 20.92 14.47
CA ILE A 174 -5.74 21.25 14.48
C ILE A 174 -5.55 22.45 13.55
N GLU A 175 -5.08 23.56 14.10
CA GLU A 175 -4.68 24.74 13.32
C GLU A 175 -3.28 24.48 12.76
N VAL A 176 -3.11 24.61 11.46
CA VAL A 176 -1.81 24.47 10.81
C VAL A 176 -1.24 25.86 10.58
N ASP A 177 -0.16 26.17 11.28
CA ASP A 177 0.64 27.36 11.05
C ASP A 177 1.89 26.99 10.23
N PRO A 178 2.00 27.44 8.97
CA PRO A 178 3.15 27.11 8.12
C PRO A 178 4.50 27.65 8.63
N HIS A 179 4.49 28.57 9.57
CA HIS A 179 5.72 29.13 10.18
C HIS A 179 6.25 28.26 11.33
N ILE A 180 5.39 27.41 11.89
CA ILE A 180 5.71 26.59 13.08
C ILE A 180 5.70 25.09 12.72
N HIS A 181 4.82 24.69 11.81
CA HIS A 181 4.59 23.29 11.48
C HIS A 181 5.13 22.94 10.09
N GLU A 182 5.85 21.86 10.01
CA GLU A 182 6.07 21.17 8.73
C GLU A 182 4.78 20.48 8.33
N PHE A 183 4.17 20.93 7.24
CA PHE A 183 2.88 20.42 6.79
C PHE A 183 2.92 19.96 5.34
N GLU A 184 2.50 18.73 5.11
CA GLU A 184 2.41 18.15 3.78
C GLU A 184 1.12 17.34 3.62
N ILE A 185 0.48 17.45 2.45
CA ILE A 185 -0.60 16.54 2.06
C ILE A 185 0.01 15.32 1.37
N GLU A 186 -0.19 14.16 1.97
CA GLU A 186 0.25 12.87 1.43
C GLU A 186 -0.73 12.31 0.39
N GLY A 187 -2.02 12.63 0.54
CA GLY A 187 -3.02 12.22 -0.43
C GLY A 187 -4.47 12.48 -0.04
N LEU A 188 -5.34 12.22 -1.01
CA LEU A 188 -6.79 12.30 -0.90
C LEU A 188 -7.35 10.92 -0.54
N VAL A 189 -8.22 10.83 0.45
CA VAL A 189 -8.99 9.63 0.76
C VAL A 189 -10.08 9.43 -0.27
N VAL A 190 -10.06 8.31 -0.98
CA VAL A 190 -10.97 7.99 -2.09
C VAL A 190 -11.87 6.80 -1.81
N GLY A 191 -11.69 6.13 -0.67
CA GLY A 191 -12.54 5.02 -0.25
C GLY A 191 -12.15 4.46 1.10
N VAL A 192 -13.01 3.61 1.65
CA VAL A 192 -12.82 2.90 2.91
C VAL A 192 -13.05 1.41 2.68
N ILE A 193 -12.18 0.58 3.21
CA ILE A 193 -12.30 -0.88 3.21
C ILE A 193 -12.36 -1.33 4.67
N ARG A 194 -13.44 -2.01 5.03
CA ARG A 194 -13.58 -2.64 6.34
C ARG A 194 -13.48 -4.14 6.21
N THR A 195 -12.45 -4.71 6.84
CA THR A 195 -12.23 -6.16 6.88
C THR A 195 -12.91 -6.69 8.13
N GLY A 196 -14.01 -7.43 7.95
CA GLY A 196 -14.90 -7.78 9.03
C GLY A 196 -14.31 -8.67 10.11
N LYS A 197 -14.29 -8.16 11.33
CA LYS A 197 -14.55 -8.91 12.56
C LYS A 197 -15.74 -8.34 13.34
N GLN A 198 -16.34 -7.25 12.88
CA GLN A 198 -17.56 -6.67 13.49
C GLN A 198 -18.40 -6.01 12.39
N ILE A 199 -19.36 -6.73 11.89
CA ILE A 199 -20.58 -6.17 11.30
C ILE A 199 -21.66 -6.28 12.35
#